data_b11a9b3e2396febdd2e48eec44056274
#
_entry.id   b11a9b3e2396febdd2e48eec44056274
#
_cell.length_a   1.000
_cell.length_b   1.000
_cell.length_c   1.000
_cell.angle_alpha   90.00
_cell.angle_beta   90.00
_cell.angle_gamma   90.00
#
_symmetry.space_group_name_H-M   'P 1'
#
loop_
_entity.id
_entity.type
_entity.pdbx_description
1 polymer ?
#
loop_
_entity_poly.entity_id
_entity_poly.type
_entity_poly.pdbx_seq_one_letter_code
_entity_poly.pdbx_strand_id
1 'polypeptide(L)'
;MDTLERQIILNLKSRFFDIIDTENGFFHYEKLLNEMLSAIKALTGAGDITLYVFNEWKQEFFAEASTNPDALLSPAFSNDLKRWANNNRELQSLSTEIKEEQIMIPLVKRGQLLGCMILTGESRCFHSYTEKVIQELSEECGQFLDKAQSLAKIASEEKRYKQLYRVTEKFHSSMDMDMVLGEIIYTLQEMYPTFTYYLLLSQDNNNHGDLPIRDLEYDSENIAAMQAYVTGAVQFEDSLQEMRSILYAPLKGKQGVYGVLQVIAPNTIIFPKNEIEFITLLANTAGSALENAQLYQQSKRLIADLQLINETSHRLNSNLRLTETMNFMADQILHSFDAEEAGFILITSDSADVNIIQGSTEFFQTKEAEVYIQYIRKKIIKEKESLFIGDFSLQFEGTASFYKSIMAVPMTQSGVLKGFALVMHTSPYHFSFETFKLLQSLIHHSTLAFTNSMLREELEKMVVTDHLTKLYSRNYLDDRIHQSMNEDHEGTFMLVDIDDFKLVNDTYGHQVGDEIIIQVADLINRNIRSTDIGARWGGEELALYLPGVSLPAGALIAERLVRKVCQITDPQVTISCGVSYWSRGKKDSYAALFKRADRALYTAKNTGKNKVIIESAADSYI
;
A
#
# COMPACT_ATOMS: atom_id res chain seq x y z
N MET A 1 74.48 -10.10 -35.17
CA MET A 1 74.06 -10.87 -33.99
C MET A 1 74.93 -12.08 -33.91
N ASP A 2 75.76 -12.17 -32.89
CA ASP A 2 76.63 -13.35 -32.62
C ASP A 2 75.73 -14.55 -32.33
N THR A 3 76.22 -15.75 -32.58
CA THR A 3 75.50 -17.02 -32.40
C THR A 3 74.98 -17.14 -30.93
N LEU A 4 75.68 -16.52 -30.00
CA LEU A 4 75.36 -16.49 -28.55
C LEU A 4 74.16 -15.57 -28.25
N GLU A 5 74.17 -14.41 -28.85
CA GLU A 5 73.06 -13.43 -28.69
C GLU A 5 71.71 -13.95 -29.19
N ARG A 6 71.73 -14.66 -30.31
CA ARG A 6 70.55 -15.31 -30.90
C ARG A 6 70.00 -16.42 -30.01
N GLN A 7 70.90 -17.10 -29.29
CA GLN A 7 70.52 -18.17 -28.38
C GLN A 7 69.90 -17.66 -27.09
N ILE A 8 70.35 -16.47 -26.63
CA ILE A 8 69.77 -15.80 -25.45
C ILE A 8 68.30 -15.40 -25.74
N ILE A 9 68.02 -14.79 -26.88
CA ILE A 9 66.67 -14.40 -27.24
C ILE A 9 65.75 -15.60 -27.49
N LEU A 10 66.26 -16.67 -28.13
CA LEU A 10 65.50 -17.91 -28.30
C LEU A 10 65.15 -18.58 -26.98
N ASN A 11 66.08 -18.60 -26.03
CA ASN A 11 65.86 -19.13 -24.69
C ASN A 11 64.84 -18.28 -23.91
N LEU A 12 64.88 -16.96 -24.06
CA LEU A 12 63.88 -16.06 -23.44
C LEU A 12 62.49 -16.32 -23.99
N LYS A 13 62.33 -16.42 -25.32
CA LYS A 13 61.07 -16.74 -25.98
C LYS A 13 60.49 -18.07 -25.51
N SER A 14 61.33 -19.11 -25.43
CA SER A 14 60.88 -20.42 -24.94
C SER A 14 60.41 -20.35 -23.49
N ARG A 15 61.16 -19.64 -22.62
CA ARG A 15 60.76 -19.48 -21.21
C ARG A 15 59.48 -18.67 -21.06
N PHE A 16 59.31 -17.60 -21.86
CA PHE A 16 58.09 -16.82 -21.82
C PHE A 16 56.87 -17.62 -22.29
N PHE A 17 57.06 -18.49 -23.28
CA PHE A 17 56.03 -19.41 -23.71
C PHE A 17 55.67 -20.41 -22.60
N ASP A 18 56.67 -21.02 -21.96
CA ASP A 18 56.48 -21.96 -20.87
C ASP A 18 55.76 -21.31 -19.68
N ILE A 19 56.10 -20.07 -19.32
CA ILE A 19 55.44 -19.31 -18.24
C ILE A 19 53.94 -19.09 -18.53
N ILE A 20 53.57 -18.80 -19.77
CA ILE A 20 52.17 -18.57 -20.15
C ILE A 20 51.40 -19.88 -20.26
N ASP A 21 52.04 -20.97 -20.67
CA ASP A 21 51.40 -22.28 -20.93
C ASP A 21 51.23 -23.13 -19.66
N THR A 22 52.04 -22.89 -18.61
CA THR A 22 52.04 -23.69 -17.38
C THR A 22 50.89 -23.39 -16.41
N GLU A 23 50.07 -22.38 -16.62
CA GLU A 23 49.00 -22.04 -15.69
C GLU A 23 47.70 -22.82 -15.93
N ASN A 24 47.60 -23.97 -15.29
CA ASN A 24 46.36 -24.70 -15.13
C ASN A 24 45.38 -23.92 -14.24
N GLY A 25 44.62 -23.01 -14.83
CA GLY A 25 43.32 -22.58 -14.28
C GLY A 25 43.28 -21.41 -13.30
N PHE A 26 44.39 -20.94 -12.72
CA PHE A 26 44.42 -19.75 -11.86
C PHE A 26 45.46 -18.74 -12.36
N PHE A 27 44.96 -17.67 -12.98
CA PHE A 27 45.78 -16.61 -13.50
C PHE A 27 46.17 -15.64 -12.37
N HIS A 28 47.50 -15.60 -12.01
CA HIS A 28 48.06 -14.63 -11.07
C HIS A 28 49.03 -13.70 -11.79
N TYR A 29 48.54 -12.48 -12.10
CA TYR A 29 49.30 -11.46 -12.85
C TYR A 29 50.66 -11.17 -12.21
N GLU A 30 50.69 -10.93 -10.88
CA GLU A 30 51.93 -10.69 -10.15
C GLU A 30 52.94 -11.83 -10.27
N LYS A 31 52.48 -13.09 -10.25
CA LYS A 31 53.36 -14.26 -10.40
C LYS A 31 53.98 -14.30 -11.78
N LEU A 32 53.20 -14.04 -12.84
CA LEU A 32 53.74 -13.99 -14.20
C LEU A 32 54.79 -12.90 -14.38
N LEU A 33 54.59 -11.72 -13.80
CA LEU A 33 55.58 -10.65 -13.85
C LEU A 33 56.85 -11.01 -13.10
N ASN A 34 56.73 -11.61 -11.94
CA ASN A 34 57.89 -12.05 -11.14
C ASN A 34 58.68 -13.16 -11.82
N GLU A 35 58.01 -14.10 -12.49
CA GLU A 35 58.66 -15.15 -13.30
C GLU A 35 59.33 -14.56 -14.54
N MET A 36 58.71 -13.59 -15.20
CA MET A 36 59.33 -12.82 -16.28
C MET A 36 60.62 -12.13 -15.82
N LEU A 37 60.57 -11.36 -14.72
CA LEU A 37 61.73 -10.68 -14.18
C LEU A 37 62.84 -11.66 -13.75
N SER A 38 62.47 -12.77 -13.14
CA SER A 38 63.40 -13.82 -12.76
C SER A 38 64.10 -14.45 -13.97
N ALA A 39 63.37 -14.69 -15.06
CA ALA A 39 63.92 -15.21 -16.31
C ALA A 39 64.89 -14.19 -16.95
N ILE A 40 64.56 -12.92 -16.95
CA ILE A 40 65.42 -11.86 -17.47
C ILE A 40 66.69 -11.71 -16.59
N LYS A 41 66.55 -11.72 -15.26
CA LYS A 41 67.67 -11.65 -14.30
C LYS A 41 68.66 -12.79 -14.54
N ALA A 42 68.16 -14.01 -14.72
CA ALA A 42 69.00 -15.20 -14.99
C ALA A 42 69.74 -15.13 -16.34
N LEU A 43 69.14 -14.50 -17.33
CA LEU A 43 69.75 -14.35 -18.66
C LEU A 43 70.70 -13.18 -18.80
N THR A 44 70.41 -12.06 -18.14
CA THR A 44 71.17 -10.82 -18.23
C THR A 44 72.28 -10.71 -17.21
N GLY A 45 72.21 -11.46 -16.12
CA GLY A 45 73.14 -11.32 -14.99
C GLY A 45 72.96 -10.03 -14.20
N ALA A 46 71.85 -9.34 -14.39
CA ALA A 46 71.55 -8.11 -13.65
C ALA A 46 71.44 -8.37 -12.13
N GLY A 47 71.86 -7.40 -11.33
CA GLY A 47 71.74 -7.44 -9.88
C GLY A 47 70.26 -7.43 -9.48
N ASP A 48 69.55 -6.35 -9.83
CA ASP A 48 68.12 -6.22 -9.61
C ASP A 48 67.40 -5.70 -10.84
N ILE A 49 66.14 -6.04 -10.97
CA ILE A 49 65.27 -5.60 -12.05
C ILE A 49 63.93 -5.11 -11.48
N THR A 50 63.52 -3.91 -11.89
CA THR A 50 62.25 -3.33 -11.50
C THR A 50 61.45 -2.96 -12.75
N LEU A 51 60.19 -3.42 -12.80
CA LEU A 51 59.25 -3.12 -13.87
C LEU A 51 58.33 -2.00 -13.44
N TYR A 52 58.28 -0.93 -14.22
CA TYR A 52 57.35 0.19 -14.06
C TYR A 52 56.29 0.12 -15.15
N VAL A 53 55.03 0.19 -14.73
CA VAL A 53 53.85 0.20 -15.62
C VAL A 53 53.03 1.46 -15.37
N PHE A 54 52.35 1.97 -16.38
CA PHE A 54 51.50 3.12 -16.25
C PHE A 54 50.20 2.77 -15.52
N ASN A 55 49.90 3.48 -14.44
CA ASN A 55 48.68 3.31 -13.67
C ASN A 55 47.63 4.33 -14.11
N GLU A 56 46.53 3.84 -14.69
CA GLU A 56 45.43 4.69 -15.19
C GLU A 56 44.73 5.50 -14.10
N TRP A 57 44.62 4.96 -12.86
CA TRP A 57 43.97 5.64 -11.74
C TRP A 57 44.74 6.85 -11.23
N LYS A 58 46.06 6.74 -11.20
CA LYS A 58 46.97 7.75 -10.67
C LYS A 58 47.63 8.60 -11.77
N GLN A 59 47.44 8.20 -13.04
CA GLN A 59 48.08 8.83 -14.21
C GLN A 59 49.61 8.92 -14.05
N GLU A 60 50.22 7.88 -13.44
CA GLU A 60 51.65 7.81 -13.14
C GLU A 60 52.23 6.43 -13.41
N PHE A 61 53.56 6.37 -13.63
CA PHE A 61 54.27 5.12 -13.64
C PHE A 61 54.50 4.60 -12.22
N PHE A 62 54.19 3.35 -12.00
CA PHE A 62 54.32 2.66 -10.72
C PHE A 62 55.22 1.48 -10.86
N ALA A 63 56.04 1.18 -9.84
CA ALA A 63 56.77 -0.06 -9.76
C ALA A 63 55.77 -1.23 -9.54
N GLU A 64 55.52 -2.02 -10.58
CA GLU A 64 54.52 -3.09 -10.60
C GLU A 64 55.11 -4.42 -10.09
N ALA A 65 56.36 -4.69 -10.44
CA ALA A 65 57.07 -5.85 -9.98
C ALA A 65 58.60 -5.56 -9.84
N SER A 66 59.27 -6.19 -8.88
CA SER A 66 60.71 -6.04 -8.69
C SER A 66 61.33 -7.33 -8.13
N THR A 67 62.56 -7.62 -8.56
CA THR A 67 63.36 -8.67 -7.92
C THR A 67 63.93 -8.26 -6.57
N ASN A 68 63.84 -6.96 -6.23
CA ASN A 68 64.19 -6.38 -4.92
C ASN A 68 62.94 -5.78 -4.30
N PRO A 69 62.40 -6.31 -3.20
CA PRO A 69 61.19 -5.82 -2.58
C PRO A 69 61.29 -4.37 -2.11
N ASP A 70 62.46 -3.89 -1.70
CA ASP A 70 62.65 -2.52 -1.20
C ASP A 70 62.52 -1.47 -2.32
N ALA A 71 62.74 -1.84 -3.57
CA ALA A 71 62.56 -0.96 -4.73
C ALA A 71 61.11 -0.60 -5.03
N LEU A 72 60.15 -1.40 -4.59
CA LEU A 72 58.73 -1.13 -4.72
C LEU A 72 58.22 0.06 -3.88
N LEU A 73 58.98 0.43 -2.85
CA LEU A 73 58.63 1.47 -1.89
C LEU A 73 59.19 2.86 -2.24
N SER A 74 59.96 3.00 -3.31
CA SER A 74 60.66 4.24 -3.65
C SER A 74 59.91 5.10 -4.66
N PRO A 75 59.37 6.27 -4.27
CA PRO A 75 58.64 7.18 -5.20
C PRO A 75 59.55 8.04 -6.08
N ALA A 76 60.87 7.99 -5.89
CA ALA A 76 61.82 8.96 -6.47
C ALA A 76 61.94 8.89 -8.01
N PHE A 77 61.62 7.76 -8.65
CA PHE A 77 61.79 7.56 -10.09
C PHE A 77 60.56 7.97 -10.94
N SER A 78 59.41 8.18 -10.34
CA SER A 78 58.16 8.47 -11.08
C SER A 78 58.22 9.77 -11.90
N ASN A 79 58.88 10.82 -11.37
CA ASN A 79 58.96 12.11 -12.07
C ASN A 79 59.93 12.12 -13.25
N ASP A 80 61.03 11.35 -13.16
CA ASP A 80 62.00 11.22 -14.24
C ASP A 80 61.43 10.38 -15.38
N LEU A 81 60.66 9.31 -15.05
CA LEU A 81 59.94 8.49 -16.03
C LEU A 81 58.81 9.29 -16.75
N LYS A 82 58.11 10.16 -16.02
CA LYS A 82 57.12 11.06 -16.64
C LYS A 82 57.78 12.01 -17.66
N ARG A 83 58.88 12.60 -17.30
CA ARG A 83 59.62 13.50 -18.19
C ARG A 83 60.13 12.74 -19.40
N TRP A 84 60.70 11.57 -19.18
CA TRP A 84 61.20 10.71 -20.25
C TRP A 84 60.07 10.24 -21.17
N ALA A 85 58.96 9.75 -20.66
CA ALA A 85 57.81 9.32 -21.43
C ALA A 85 57.14 10.47 -22.23
N ASN A 86 57.08 11.67 -21.65
CA ASN A 86 56.55 12.86 -22.34
C ASN A 86 57.48 13.37 -23.45
N ASN A 87 58.79 13.26 -23.29
CA ASN A 87 59.76 13.68 -24.30
C ASN A 87 59.90 12.69 -25.47
N ASN A 88 59.54 11.40 -25.27
CA ASN A 88 59.70 10.32 -26.22
C ASN A 88 58.37 9.83 -26.83
N ARG A 89 57.29 10.64 -26.81
CA ARG A 89 56.00 10.30 -27.42
C ARG A 89 56.04 10.08 -28.92
N GLU A 90 57.07 10.64 -29.62
CA GLU A 90 57.35 10.34 -31.03
C GLU A 90 58.44 9.30 -31.13
N LEU A 91 58.04 8.08 -31.38
CA LEU A 91 58.71 6.78 -31.33
C LEU A 91 59.85 6.52 -32.31
N GLN A 92 60.56 7.55 -32.80
CA GLN A 92 61.65 7.33 -33.79
C GLN A 92 63.06 7.18 -33.18
N SER A 93 63.24 7.45 -31.87
CA SER A 93 64.52 7.19 -31.19
C SER A 93 64.33 6.92 -29.69
N LEU A 94 63.87 5.73 -29.34
CA LEU A 94 63.95 5.26 -27.94
C LEU A 94 65.40 4.92 -27.63
N SER A 95 66.16 5.95 -27.23
CA SER A 95 67.50 5.76 -26.72
C SER A 95 67.47 5.08 -25.36
N THR A 96 68.07 3.94 -25.24
CA THR A 96 68.40 3.29 -23.98
C THR A 96 69.28 4.21 -23.18
N GLU A 97 68.83 4.78 -22.04
CA GLU A 97 69.73 5.51 -21.14
C GLU A 97 70.58 4.53 -20.35
N ILE A 98 71.86 4.56 -20.58
CA ILE A 98 72.85 3.80 -19.82
C ILE A 98 73.52 4.75 -18.87
N LYS A 99 73.22 4.62 -17.57
CA LYS A 99 74.00 5.23 -16.48
C LYS A 99 74.97 4.19 -15.95
N GLU A 100 76.08 4.61 -15.32
CA GLU A 100 77.20 3.73 -14.94
C GLU A 100 76.83 2.39 -14.25
N GLU A 101 75.64 2.31 -13.63
CA GLU A 101 75.15 1.12 -12.93
C GLU A 101 73.69 0.73 -13.26
N GLN A 102 73.08 1.39 -14.22
CA GLN A 102 71.67 1.17 -14.56
C GLN A 102 71.39 1.25 -16.07
N ILE A 103 70.56 0.35 -16.56
CA ILE A 103 70.00 0.39 -17.92
C ILE A 103 68.48 0.51 -17.84
N MET A 104 67.96 1.49 -18.52
CA MET A 104 66.51 1.67 -18.71
C MET A 104 66.12 1.09 -20.06
N ILE A 105 65.24 0.10 -20.06
CA ILE A 105 64.71 -0.55 -21.27
C ILE A 105 63.26 -0.21 -21.40
N PRO A 106 62.84 0.58 -22.40
CA PRO A 106 61.42 0.79 -22.67
C PRO A 106 60.77 -0.49 -23.17
N LEU A 107 59.55 -0.81 -22.72
CA LEU A 107 58.78 -1.95 -23.19
C LEU A 107 57.75 -1.47 -24.20
N VAL A 108 57.98 -1.83 -25.46
CA VAL A 108 57.19 -1.29 -26.56
C VAL A 108 56.53 -2.42 -27.34
N LYS A 109 55.28 -2.20 -27.73
CA LYS A 109 54.54 -3.04 -28.65
C LYS A 109 53.96 -2.21 -29.79
N ARG A 110 54.30 -2.52 -31.03
CA ARG A 110 53.78 -1.82 -32.25
C ARG A 110 53.88 -0.30 -32.15
N GLY A 111 54.95 0.18 -31.53
CA GLY A 111 55.14 1.62 -31.39
C GLY A 111 54.48 2.28 -30.20
N GLN A 112 53.76 1.56 -29.34
CA GLN A 112 53.15 2.05 -28.10
C GLN A 112 54.00 1.64 -26.89
N LEU A 113 54.30 2.60 -26.00
CA LEU A 113 55.00 2.36 -24.74
C LEU A 113 54.03 1.74 -23.73
N LEU A 114 54.31 0.53 -23.26
CA LEU A 114 53.51 -0.19 -22.28
C LEU A 114 54.04 -0.02 -20.86
N GLY A 115 55.34 0.11 -20.73
CA GLY A 115 56.04 0.22 -19.47
C GLY A 115 57.55 0.48 -19.65
N CYS A 116 58.28 0.42 -18.55
CA CYS A 116 59.72 0.56 -18.56
C CYS A 116 60.34 -0.43 -17.55
N MET A 117 61.42 -1.02 -17.93
CA MET A 117 62.18 -1.95 -17.07
C MET A 117 63.53 -1.31 -16.76
N ILE A 118 63.89 -1.26 -15.48
CA ILE A 118 65.17 -0.79 -15.00
C ILE A 118 65.96 -1.95 -14.49
N LEU A 119 67.14 -2.18 -15.09
CA LEU A 119 68.08 -3.18 -14.67
C LEU A 119 69.21 -2.48 -13.94
N THR A 120 69.59 -2.95 -12.73
CA THR A 120 70.71 -2.46 -11.96
C THR A 120 71.78 -3.56 -11.83
N GLY A 121 73.04 -3.20 -11.88
CA GLY A 121 74.14 -4.17 -11.75
C GLY A 121 75.50 -3.55 -12.05
N GLU A 122 76.58 -4.36 -11.95
CA GLU A 122 77.90 -3.90 -12.28
C GLU A 122 78.03 -3.50 -13.75
N SER A 123 78.64 -2.37 -14.01
CA SER A 123 78.81 -1.77 -15.34
C SER A 123 79.37 -2.76 -16.39
N ARG A 124 80.17 -3.71 -15.97
CA ARG A 124 80.75 -4.76 -16.84
C ARG A 124 79.72 -5.72 -17.45
N CYS A 125 78.58 -5.94 -16.79
CA CYS A 125 77.54 -6.82 -17.30
C CYS A 125 76.78 -6.21 -18.48
N PHE A 126 76.70 -4.92 -18.56
CA PHE A 126 75.88 -4.22 -19.56
C PHE A 126 76.60 -3.83 -20.84
N HIS A 127 77.94 -3.65 -20.79
CA HIS A 127 78.76 -3.29 -21.95
C HIS A 127 78.95 -4.42 -22.97
N SER A 128 78.49 -5.61 -22.64
CA SER A 128 78.55 -6.80 -23.52
C SER A 128 77.35 -6.96 -24.45
N TYR A 129 76.27 -6.18 -24.21
CA TYR A 129 75.05 -6.31 -25.04
C TYR A 129 75.06 -5.31 -26.20
N THR A 130 74.82 -5.79 -27.40
CA THR A 130 74.66 -4.89 -28.55
C THR A 130 73.28 -4.20 -28.48
N GLU A 131 73.20 -2.99 -29.06
CA GLU A 131 71.95 -2.21 -29.13
C GLU A 131 70.79 -3.04 -29.71
N LYS A 132 71.12 -3.95 -30.63
CA LYS A 132 70.18 -4.86 -31.30
C LYS A 132 69.60 -5.90 -30.31
N VAL A 133 70.38 -6.40 -29.37
CA VAL A 133 69.91 -7.35 -28.33
C VAL A 133 68.99 -6.67 -27.36
N ILE A 134 69.32 -5.44 -26.99
CA ILE A 134 68.47 -4.63 -26.09
C ILE A 134 67.14 -4.28 -26.77
N GLN A 135 67.15 -3.98 -28.08
CA GLN A 135 65.92 -3.72 -28.81
C GLN A 135 65.05 -4.99 -28.93
N GLU A 136 65.62 -6.16 -29.26
CA GLU A 136 64.87 -7.43 -29.26
C GLU A 136 64.35 -7.81 -27.87
N LEU A 137 65.13 -7.56 -26.80
CA LEU A 137 64.69 -7.76 -25.43
C LEU A 137 63.48 -6.84 -25.09
N SER A 138 63.57 -5.57 -25.49
CA SER A 138 62.45 -4.60 -25.33
C SER A 138 61.18 -5.08 -26.01
N GLU A 139 61.27 -5.56 -27.27
CA GLU A 139 60.13 -6.04 -28.01
C GLU A 139 59.51 -7.30 -27.43
N GLU A 140 60.32 -8.29 -27.03
CA GLU A 140 59.84 -9.55 -26.47
C GLU A 140 59.22 -9.36 -25.07
N CYS A 141 59.88 -8.57 -24.20
CA CYS A 141 59.32 -8.23 -22.90
C CYS A 141 58.04 -7.38 -23.03
N GLY A 142 57.99 -6.47 -24.02
CA GLY A 142 56.79 -5.68 -24.35
C GLY A 142 55.63 -6.57 -24.82
N GLN A 143 55.91 -7.57 -25.67
CA GLN A 143 54.90 -8.55 -26.09
C GLN A 143 54.40 -9.43 -24.95
N PHE A 144 55.30 -9.84 -24.04
CA PHE A 144 54.92 -10.62 -22.88
C PHE A 144 54.07 -9.81 -21.91
N LEU A 145 54.47 -8.55 -21.62
CA LEU A 145 53.73 -7.64 -20.75
C LEU A 145 52.33 -7.37 -21.29
N ASP A 146 52.20 -7.10 -22.59
CA ASP A 146 50.90 -6.91 -23.24
C ASP A 146 49.98 -8.14 -23.14
N LYS A 147 50.54 -9.34 -23.33
CA LYS A 147 49.80 -10.60 -23.13
C LYS A 147 49.38 -10.76 -21.68
N ALA A 148 50.26 -10.54 -20.72
CA ALA A 148 49.97 -10.64 -19.29
C ALA A 148 48.88 -9.62 -18.87
N GLN A 149 48.99 -8.38 -19.33
CA GLN A 149 47.95 -7.35 -19.10
C GLN A 149 46.61 -7.71 -19.75
N SER A 150 46.65 -8.26 -20.99
CA SER A 150 45.42 -8.68 -21.66
C SER A 150 44.73 -9.83 -20.93
N LEU A 151 45.47 -10.82 -20.45
CA LEU A 151 44.96 -11.93 -19.64
C LEU A 151 44.40 -11.41 -18.29
N ALA A 152 45.13 -10.50 -17.62
CA ALA A 152 44.68 -9.89 -16.39
C ALA A 152 43.36 -9.15 -16.57
N LYS A 153 43.23 -8.39 -17.69
CA LYS A 153 42.01 -7.70 -18.07
C LYS A 153 40.86 -8.68 -18.28
N ILE A 154 41.06 -9.74 -19.04
CA ILE A 154 40.04 -10.77 -19.29
C ILE A 154 39.59 -11.42 -17.96
N ALA A 155 40.52 -11.80 -17.08
CA ALA A 155 40.20 -12.38 -15.78
C ALA A 155 39.44 -11.42 -14.87
N SER A 156 39.80 -10.13 -14.88
CA SER A 156 39.08 -9.07 -14.16
C SER A 156 37.67 -8.87 -14.71
N GLU A 157 37.54 -8.83 -16.04
CA GLU A 157 36.22 -8.71 -16.70
C GLU A 157 35.35 -9.92 -16.40
N GLU A 158 35.89 -11.15 -16.48
CA GLU A 158 35.15 -12.37 -16.12
C GLU A 158 34.66 -12.32 -14.66
N LYS A 159 35.54 -11.91 -13.73
CA LYS A 159 35.15 -11.74 -12.32
C LYS A 159 34.02 -10.74 -12.16
N ARG A 160 34.10 -9.60 -12.86
CA ARG A 160 33.05 -8.56 -12.85
C ARG A 160 31.73 -9.09 -13.40
N TYR A 161 31.75 -9.77 -14.52
CA TYR A 161 30.55 -10.36 -15.12
C TYR A 161 29.91 -11.42 -14.22
N LYS A 162 30.71 -12.26 -13.59
CA LYS A 162 30.22 -13.25 -12.60
C LYS A 162 29.56 -12.58 -11.41
N GLN A 163 30.13 -11.51 -10.89
CA GLN A 163 29.53 -10.75 -9.79
C GLN A 163 28.26 -10.03 -10.22
N LEU A 164 28.26 -9.37 -11.37
CA LEU A 164 27.08 -8.72 -11.91
C LEU A 164 25.93 -9.73 -12.11
N TYR A 165 26.26 -10.91 -12.66
CA TYR A 165 25.28 -11.99 -12.82
C TYR A 165 24.70 -12.43 -11.47
N ARG A 166 25.54 -12.67 -10.47
CA ARG A 166 25.11 -13.04 -9.12
C ARG A 166 24.22 -11.99 -8.48
N VAL A 167 24.59 -10.72 -8.61
CA VAL A 167 23.79 -9.59 -8.09
C VAL A 167 22.47 -9.47 -8.82
N THR A 168 22.48 -9.60 -10.14
CA THR A 168 21.25 -9.55 -10.96
C THR A 168 20.30 -10.68 -10.58
N GLU A 169 20.78 -11.89 -10.33
CA GLU A 169 19.97 -13.02 -9.87
C GLU A 169 19.35 -12.75 -8.49
N LYS A 170 20.11 -12.18 -7.55
CA LYS A 170 19.61 -11.77 -6.25
C LYS A 170 18.55 -10.66 -6.37
N PHE A 171 18.77 -9.67 -7.22
CA PHE A 171 17.81 -8.60 -7.46
C PHE A 171 16.48 -9.12 -8.03
N HIS A 172 16.52 -10.11 -8.92
CA HIS A 172 15.29 -10.70 -9.46
C HIS A 172 14.54 -11.55 -8.43
N SER A 173 15.25 -12.12 -7.47
CA SER A 173 14.63 -12.92 -6.39
C SER A 173 14.16 -12.09 -5.21
N SER A 174 14.63 -10.85 -5.05
CA SER A 174 14.27 -9.97 -3.94
C SER A 174 13.19 -8.98 -4.39
N MET A 175 12.12 -8.92 -3.60
CA MET A 175 11.06 -7.90 -3.72
C MET A 175 11.12 -6.88 -2.59
N ASP A 176 12.23 -6.88 -1.84
CA ASP A 176 12.49 -5.99 -0.72
C ASP A 176 13.52 -4.93 -1.15
N MET A 177 13.18 -3.67 -0.96
CA MET A 177 14.02 -2.52 -1.33
C MET A 177 15.33 -2.51 -0.55
N ASP A 178 15.29 -2.77 0.76
CA ASP A 178 16.48 -2.73 1.63
C ASP A 178 17.47 -3.84 1.28
N MET A 179 16.97 -5.01 0.90
CA MET A 179 17.81 -6.11 0.40
C MET A 179 18.53 -5.71 -0.90
N VAL A 180 17.85 -5.03 -1.81
CA VAL A 180 18.44 -4.56 -3.07
C VAL A 180 19.53 -3.51 -2.78
N LEU A 181 19.23 -2.52 -1.94
CA LEU A 181 20.16 -1.46 -1.56
C LEU A 181 21.39 -2.00 -0.83
N GLY A 182 21.20 -2.94 0.08
CA GLY A 182 22.26 -3.61 0.81
C GLY A 182 23.19 -4.41 -0.09
N GLU A 183 22.65 -5.15 -1.06
CA GLU A 183 23.47 -5.96 -1.98
C GLU A 183 24.31 -5.10 -2.93
N ILE A 184 23.83 -3.91 -3.32
CA ILE A 184 24.63 -2.93 -4.09
C ILE A 184 25.87 -2.54 -3.30
N ILE A 185 25.68 -2.10 -2.06
CA ILE A 185 26.76 -1.64 -1.19
C ILE A 185 27.75 -2.78 -0.93
N TYR A 186 27.24 -3.96 -0.60
CA TYR A 186 28.07 -5.15 -0.36
C TYR A 186 28.93 -5.48 -1.59
N THR A 187 28.34 -5.49 -2.78
CA THR A 187 29.05 -5.79 -4.03
C THR A 187 30.17 -4.78 -4.30
N LEU A 188 29.89 -3.50 -4.09
CA LEU A 188 30.89 -2.46 -4.27
C LEU A 188 32.02 -2.54 -3.23
N GLN A 189 31.72 -2.85 -1.98
CA GLN A 189 32.70 -3.06 -0.93
C GLN A 189 33.61 -4.25 -1.22
N GLU A 190 33.06 -5.32 -1.76
CA GLU A 190 33.83 -6.51 -2.18
C GLU A 190 34.79 -6.19 -3.33
N MET A 191 34.34 -5.32 -4.27
CA MET A 191 35.14 -4.95 -5.44
C MET A 191 36.18 -3.87 -5.14
N TYR A 192 35.80 -2.88 -4.34
CA TYR A 192 36.62 -1.69 -4.04
C TYR A 192 36.61 -1.41 -2.52
N PRO A 193 37.32 -2.20 -1.72
CA PRO A 193 37.26 -2.12 -0.25
C PRO A 193 37.72 -0.79 0.34
N THR A 194 38.51 -0.01 -0.41
CA THR A 194 39.04 1.29 0.02
C THR A 194 38.14 2.48 -0.30
N PHE A 195 37.03 2.26 -1.03
CA PHE A 195 36.13 3.33 -1.43
C PHE A 195 35.01 3.54 -0.40
N THR A 196 34.42 4.71 -0.44
CA THR A 196 33.27 5.04 0.40
C THR A 196 32.03 5.19 -0.48
N TYR A 197 30.90 4.68 0.00
CA TYR A 197 29.65 4.62 -0.76
C TYR A 197 28.52 5.27 0.02
N TYR A 198 27.67 6.01 -0.69
CA TYR A 198 26.39 6.50 -0.19
C TYR A 198 25.30 6.28 -1.23
N LEU A 199 24.11 5.96 -0.75
CA LEU A 199 22.89 5.92 -1.55
C LEU A 199 22.08 7.17 -1.24
N LEU A 200 21.85 8.00 -2.23
CA LEU A 200 21.08 9.24 -2.11
C LEU A 200 19.68 8.95 -2.66
N LEU A 201 18.68 8.89 -1.78
CA LEU A 201 17.29 8.58 -2.17
C LEU A 201 16.43 9.85 -2.08
N SER A 202 15.46 9.99 -2.98
CA SER A 202 14.50 11.09 -2.94
C SER A 202 13.27 10.66 -2.15
N GLN A 203 12.91 11.43 -1.10
CA GLN A 203 11.68 11.26 -0.32
C GLN A 203 11.54 9.87 0.35
N ASP A 204 12.57 9.43 1.03
CA ASP A 204 12.46 8.20 1.79
C ASP A 204 12.35 8.51 3.29
N ASN A 205 11.17 8.24 3.85
CA ASN A 205 10.91 8.37 5.28
C ASN A 205 11.12 7.04 6.03
N ASN A 206 11.67 6.02 5.36
CA ASN A 206 11.86 4.71 5.96
C ASN A 206 13.19 4.64 6.74
N ASN A 207 13.18 3.88 7.82
CA ASN A 207 14.38 3.59 8.57
C ASN A 207 15.07 2.36 7.94
N HIS A 208 16.14 2.59 7.17
CA HIS A 208 16.90 1.56 6.44
C HIS A 208 18.00 0.89 7.29
N GLY A 209 17.93 0.97 8.61
CA GLY A 209 18.92 0.37 9.51
C GLY A 209 20.31 0.98 9.36
N ASP A 210 21.35 0.12 9.24
CA ASP A 210 22.76 0.55 9.17
C ASP A 210 23.27 0.83 7.74
N LEU A 211 22.38 0.88 6.74
CA LEU A 211 22.79 1.18 5.37
C LEU A 211 23.24 2.65 5.22
N PRO A 212 24.27 2.94 4.41
CA PRO A 212 24.78 4.29 4.20
C PRO A 212 23.86 5.09 3.25
N ILE A 213 22.62 5.30 3.69
CA ILE A 213 21.59 6.05 2.95
C ILE A 213 21.55 7.49 3.46
N ARG A 214 21.37 8.42 2.54
CA ARG A 214 21.19 9.85 2.80
C ARG A 214 20.04 10.37 1.96
N ASP A 215 19.36 11.39 2.47
CA ASP A 215 18.34 12.08 1.69
C ASP A 215 19.00 12.86 0.55
N LEU A 216 18.40 12.76 -0.64
CA LEU A 216 18.75 13.58 -1.77
C LEU A 216 18.05 14.94 -1.61
N GLU A 217 18.70 15.86 -0.89
CA GLU A 217 18.18 17.21 -0.70
C GLU A 217 18.38 18.06 -1.95
N TYR A 218 17.37 18.88 -2.27
CA TYR A 218 17.42 19.88 -3.35
C TYR A 218 18.25 21.11 -2.92
N ASP A 219 19.42 20.87 -2.36
CA ASP A 219 20.28 21.93 -1.87
C ASP A 219 21.42 22.26 -2.86
N SER A 220 21.90 23.49 -2.79
CA SER A 220 22.96 24.03 -3.65
C SER A 220 24.33 23.36 -3.47
N GLU A 221 24.50 22.57 -2.41
CA GLU A 221 25.78 21.92 -2.10
C GLU A 221 26.03 20.61 -2.87
N ASN A 222 25.00 19.99 -3.46
CA ASN A 222 25.09 18.68 -4.15
C ASN A 222 24.65 18.74 -5.61
N ILE A 223 25.18 19.69 -6.36
CA ILE A 223 24.79 19.96 -7.76
C ILE A 223 24.99 18.74 -8.65
N ALA A 224 26.12 18.03 -8.52
CA ALA A 224 26.42 16.86 -9.35
C ALA A 224 25.48 15.69 -9.08
N ALA A 225 25.11 15.44 -7.83
CA ALA A 225 24.12 14.42 -7.48
C ALA A 225 22.74 14.74 -8.06
N MET A 226 22.32 16.01 -7.95
CA MET A 226 21.05 16.47 -8.54
C MET A 226 21.04 16.38 -10.07
N GLN A 227 22.14 16.73 -10.72
CA GLN A 227 22.26 16.56 -12.17
C GLN A 227 22.18 15.09 -12.57
N ALA A 228 22.84 14.20 -11.84
CA ALA A 228 22.74 12.76 -12.09
C ALA A 228 21.30 12.26 -11.95
N TYR A 229 20.58 12.72 -10.92
CA TYR A 229 19.19 12.36 -10.68
C TYR A 229 18.25 12.86 -11.79
N VAL A 230 18.35 14.14 -12.14
CA VAL A 230 17.45 14.78 -13.11
C VAL A 230 17.74 14.32 -14.55
N THR A 231 19.02 14.21 -14.92
CA THR A 231 19.40 13.85 -16.31
C THR A 231 19.41 12.34 -16.56
N GLY A 232 19.50 11.54 -15.50
CA GLY A 232 19.71 10.09 -15.60
C GLY A 232 21.04 9.73 -16.25
N ALA A 233 22.04 10.62 -16.17
CA ALA A 233 23.39 10.43 -16.67
C ALA A 233 24.43 10.54 -15.54
N VAL A 234 25.49 9.75 -15.64
CA VAL A 234 26.59 9.77 -14.68
C VAL A 234 27.22 11.14 -14.61
N GLN A 235 27.53 11.61 -13.40
CA GLN A 235 28.22 12.87 -13.15
C GLN A 235 29.50 12.61 -12.34
N PHE A 236 30.45 13.55 -12.42
CA PHE A 236 31.73 13.48 -11.73
C PHE A 236 32.00 14.78 -10.98
N GLU A 237 32.70 14.63 -9.87
CA GLU A 237 33.26 15.74 -9.12
C GLU A 237 34.69 15.39 -8.71
N ASP A 238 35.67 16.06 -9.34
CA ASP A 238 37.07 15.79 -9.12
C ASP A 238 37.68 16.93 -8.28
N SER A 239 38.30 16.59 -7.15
CA SER A 239 39.02 17.52 -6.32
C SER A 239 40.52 17.22 -6.37
N LEU A 240 41.26 18.03 -7.14
CA LEU A 240 42.72 17.96 -7.23
C LEU A 240 43.39 18.32 -5.90
N GLN A 241 42.76 19.15 -5.07
CA GLN A 241 43.29 19.55 -3.78
C GLN A 241 43.22 18.45 -2.73
N GLU A 242 42.13 17.67 -2.75
CA GLU A 242 41.89 16.60 -1.80
C GLU A 242 42.27 15.22 -2.34
N MET A 243 42.85 15.15 -3.57
CA MET A 243 43.23 13.91 -4.25
C MET A 243 42.11 12.85 -4.20
N ARG A 244 40.86 13.28 -4.44
CA ARG A 244 39.70 12.41 -4.49
C ARG A 244 38.88 12.68 -5.73
N SER A 245 38.29 11.63 -6.26
CA SER A 245 37.30 11.71 -7.33
C SER A 245 35.98 11.08 -6.86
N ILE A 246 34.87 11.73 -7.16
CA ILE A 246 33.54 11.29 -6.78
C ILE A 246 32.75 11.03 -8.05
N LEU A 247 32.13 9.86 -8.11
CA LEU A 247 31.26 9.45 -9.20
C LEU A 247 29.82 9.35 -8.66
N TYR A 248 28.89 9.97 -9.36
CA TYR A 248 27.46 9.92 -9.11
C TYR A 248 26.76 9.13 -10.21
N ALA A 249 26.35 7.90 -9.92
CA ALA A 249 25.66 7.01 -10.86
C ALA A 249 24.16 6.95 -10.52
N PRO A 250 23.26 7.34 -11.45
CA PRO A 250 21.83 7.29 -11.20
C PRO A 250 21.34 5.85 -11.12
N LEU A 251 20.50 5.53 -10.13
CA LEU A 251 19.77 4.27 -10.02
C LEU A 251 18.56 4.33 -10.94
N LYS A 252 18.79 4.02 -12.22
CA LYS A 252 17.83 4.24 -13.29
C LYS A 252 17.02 2.99 -13.58
N GLY A 253 15.69 3.08 -13.42
CA GLY A 253 14.73 2.12 -13.94
C GLY A 253 14.17 2.53 -15.31
N LYS A 254 13.09 1.89 -15.74
CA LYS A 254 12.40 2.19 -17.01
C LYS A 254 11.54 3.44 -16.92
N GLN A 255 10.92 3.68 -15.76
CA GLN A 255 9.97 4.78 -15.54
C GLN A 255 10.65 6.04 -14.99
N GLY A 256 11.84 5.92 -14.36
CA GLY A 256 12.51 7.06 -13.75
C GLY A 256 13.83 6.72 -13.08
N VAL A 257 14.34 7.69 -12.33
CA VAL A 257 15.53 7.55 -11.48
C VAL A 257 15.05 7.45 -10.02
N TYR A 258 15.45 6.39 -9.34
CA TYR A 258 15.00 6.04 -7.98
C TYR A 258 15.94 6.54 -6.89
N GLY A 259 17.11 7.02 -7.28
CA GLY A 259 18.14 7.57 -6.41
C GLY A 259 19.45 7.71 -7.13
N VAL A 260 20.50 8.06 -6.39
CA VAL A 260 21.86 8.22 -6.92
C VAL A 260 22.84 7.46 -6.04
N LEU A 261 23.66 6.62 -6.64
CA LEU A 261 24.80 5.99 -6.01
C LEU A 261 25.99 6.95 -6.07
N GLN A 262 26.46 7.38 -4.91
CA GLN A 262 27.69 8.17 -4.77
C GLN A 262 28.85 7.25 -4.43
N VAL A 263 29.90 7.27 -5.23
CA VAL A 263 31.13 6.48 -5.06
C VAL A 263 32.31 7.42 -4.90
N ILE A 264 32.97 7.39 -3.75
CA ILE A 264 34.12 8.24 -3.43
C ILE A 264 35.39 7.39 -3.48
N ALA A 265 36.26 7.69 -4.42
CA ALA A 265 37.55 7.05 -4.59
C ALA A 265 38.67 7.94 -4.02
N PRO A 266 39.28 7.55 -2.90
CA PRO A 266 40.41 8.29 -2.32
C PRO A 266 41.67 8.09 -3.17
N ASN A 267 42.56 9.08 -3.17
CA ASN A 267 43.84 9.04 -3.90
C ASN A 267 43.71 8.77 -5.42
N THR A 268 42.58 9.17 -6.00
CA THR A 268 42.27 8.92 -7.41
C THR A 268 42.11 10.25 -8.11
N ILE A 269 42.73 10.41 -9.27
CA ILE A 269 42.63 11.65 -10.08
C ILE A 269 41.48 11.49 -11.11
N ILE A 270 41.36 10.32 -11.72
CA ILE A 270 40.35 10.06 -12.75
C ILE A 270 39.86 8.62 -12.61
N PHE A 271 38.55 8.41 -12.70
CA PHE A 271 37.97 7.07 -12.81
C PHE A 271 38.30 6.44 -14.18
N PRO A 272 38.88 5.24 -14.25
CA PRO A 272 39.06 4.53 -15.51
C PRO A 272 37.73 4.21 -16.18
N LYS A 273 37.69 4.28 -17.49
CA LYS A 273 36.49 4.11 -18.28
C LYS A 273 35.74 2.79 -18.00
N ASN A 274 36.49 1.70 -17.85
CA ASN A 274 35.92 0.39 -17.55
C ASN A 274 35.22 0.33 -16.17
N GLU A 275 35.72 1.07 -15.19
CA GLU A 275 35.14 1.15 -13.85
C GLU A 275 33.84 1.98 -13.87
N ILE A 276 33.83 3.06 -14.63
CA ILE A 276 32.64 3.87 -14.85
C ILE A 276 31.53 3.02 -15.46
N GLU A 277 31.88 2.23 -16.51
CA GLU A 277 30.92 1.35 -17.18
C GLU A 277 30.36 0.28 -16.24
N PHE A 278 31.20 -0.35 -15.40
CA PHE A 278 30.77 -1.35 -14.43
C PHE A 278 29.85 -0.76 -13.36
N ILE A 279 30.25 0.36 -12.73
CA ILE A 279 29.45 1.01 -11.69
C ILE A 279 28.11 1.50 -12.27
N THR A 280 28.14 2.04 -13.49
CA THR A 280 26.92 2.50 -14.19
C THR A 280 25.97 1.32 -14.47
N LEU A 281 26.51 0.18 -14.91
CA LEU A 281 25.71 -1.01 -15.19
C LEU A 281 25.10 -1.58 -13.90
N LEU A 282 25.88 -1.63 -12.82
CA LEU A 282 25.39 -2.03 -11.51
C LEU A 282 24.28 -1.09 -11.01
N ALA A 283 24.48 0.22 -11.11
CA ALA A 283 23.50 1.22 -10.70
C ALA A 283 22.19 1.13 -11.52
N ASN A 284 22.28 0.93 -12.82
CA ASN A 284 21.09 0.74 -13.67
C ASN A 284 20.35 -0.57 -13.37
N THR A 285 21.09 -1.66 -13.10
CA THR A 285 20.49 -2.95 -12.72
C THR A 285 19.76 -2.81 -11.38
N ALA A 286 20.38 -2.11 -10.44
CA ALA A 286 19.80 -1.80 -9.14
C ALA A 286 18.57 -0.89 -9.27
N GLY A 287 18.62 0.15 -10.09
CA GLY A 287 17.49 1.03 -10.36
C GLY A 287 16.27 0.26 -10.90
N SER A 288 16.52 -0.68 -11.82
CA SER A 288 15.46 -1.57 -12.33
C SER A 288 14.91 -2.51 -11.25
N ALA A 289 15.74 -2.99 -10.34
CA ALA A 289 15.30 -3.83 -9.23
C ALA A 289 14.47 -3.04 -8.20
N LEU A 290 14.89 -1.81 -7.88
CA LEU A 290 14.13 -0.90 -7.01
C LEU A 290 12.76 -0.56 -7.60
N GLU A 291 12.70 -0.29 -8.90
CA GLU A 291 11.43 -0.11 -9.62
C GLU A 291 10.50 -1.31 -9.44
N ASN A 292 11.03 -2.52 -9.66
CA ASN A 292 10.25 -3.75 -9.52
C ASN A 292 9.78 -3.95 -8.06
N ALA A 293 10.63 -3.71 -7.07
CA ALA A 293 10.27 -3.82 -5.66
C ALA A 293 9.16 -2.82 -5.28
N GLN A 294 9.27 -1.57 -5.74
CA GLN A 294 8.25 -0.54 -5.51
C GLN A 294 6.92 -0.89 -6.20
N LEU A 295 6.96 -1.32 -7.46
CA LEU A 295 5.76 -1.77 -8.18
C LEU A 295 5.11 -2.98 -7.52
N TYR A 296 5.90 -3.91 -7.02
CA TYR A 296 5.39 -5.06 -6.28
C TYR A 296 4.70 -4.66 -4.98
N GLN A 297 5.30 -3.76 -4.19
CA GLN A 297 4.68 -3.25 -2.97
C GLN A 297 3.38 -2.49 -3.26
N GLN A 298 3.38 -1.65 -4.31
CA GLN A 298 2.16 -0.96 -4.75
C GLN A 298 1.08 -1.94 -5.19
N SER A 299 1.44 -2.97 -5.97
CA SER A 299 0.50 -4.01 -6.40
C SER A 299 -0.06 -4.80 -5.22
N LYS A 300 0.79 -5.20 -4.27
CA LYS A 300 0.35 -5.91 -3.05
C LYS A 300 -0.62 -5.08 -2.23
N ARG A 301 -0.35 -3.77 -2.07
CA ARG A 301 -1.25 -2.84 -1.39
C ARG A 301 -2.58 -2.73 -2.12
N LEU A 302 -2.55 -2.54 -3.45
CA LEU A 302 -3.76 -2.46 -4.26
C LEU A 302 -4.61 -3.74 -4.20
N ILE A 303 -3.98 -4.91 -4.21
CA ILE A 303 -4.68 -6.19 -4.05
C ILE A 303 -5.36 -6.27 -2.67
N ALA A 304 -4.69 -5.86 -1.60
CA ALA A 304 -5.27 -5.82 -0.26
C ALA A 304 -6.47 -4.87 -0.19
N ASP A 305 -6.36 -3.69 -0.80
CA ASP A 305 -7.45 -2.70 -0.88
C ASP A 305 -8.66 -3.26 -1.64
N LEU A 306 -8.42 -3.91 -2.78
CA LEU A 306 -9.47 -4.54 -3.56
C LEU A 306 -10.12 -5.73 -2.83
N GLN A 307 -9.34 -6.52 -2.09
CA GLN A 307 -9.87 -7.60 -1.27
C GLN A 307 -10.77 -7.08 -0.17
N LEU A 308 -10.36 -6.01 0.54
CA LEU A 308 -11.16 -5.34 1.55
C LEU A 308 -12.51 -4.85 0.97
N ILE A 309 -12.47 -4.14 -0.16
CA ILE A 309 -13.68 -3.64 -0.82
C ILE A 309 -14.60 -4.80 -1.24
N ASN A 310 -14.04 -5.83 -1.85
CA ASN A 310 -14.81 -6.97 -2.35
C ASN A 310 -15.44 -7.79 -1.21
N GLU A 311 -14.68 -8.08 -0.15
CA GLU A 311 -15.16 -8.81 1.02
C GLU A 311 -16.27 -8.04 1.73
N THR A 312 -16.07 -6.73 1.91
CA THR A 312 -17.09 -5.85 2.47
C THR A 312 -18.36 -5.84 1.59
N SER A 313 -18.22 -5.64 0.28
CA SER A 313 -19.35 -5.63 -0.65
C SER A 313 -20.09 -6.97 -0.67
N HIS A 314 -19.38 -8.09 -0.59
CA HIS A 314 -20.00 -9.43 -0.58
C HIS A 314 -20.81 -9.65 0.69
N ARG A 315 -20.30 -9.26 1.85
CA ARG A 315 -21.04 -9.34 3.13
C ARG A 315 -22.26 -8.43 3.13
N LEU A 316 -22.13 -7.22 2.64
CA LEU A 316 -23.22 -6.25 2.59
C LEU A 316 -24.37 -6.70 1.68
N ASN A 317 -24.08 -7.49 0.63
CA ASN A 317 -25.09 -8.04 -0.28
C ASN A 317 -25.77 -9.34 0.24
N SER A 318 -25.36 -9.87 1.40
CA SER A 318 -25.85 -11.13 1.96
C SER A 318 -27.15 -11.04 2.77
N ASN A 319 -28.15 -10.25 2.33
CA ASN A 319 -29.48 -10.13 2.97
C ASN A 319 -29.50 -9.67 4.44
N LEU A 320 -28.49 -8.91 4.89
CA LEU A 320 -28.44 -8.37 6.23
C LEU A 320 -29.46 -7.23 6.43
N ARG A 321 -29.95 -7.06 7.67
CA ARG A 321 -30.71 -5.88 8.06
C ARG A 321 -29.80 -4.64 8.02
N LEU A 322 -30.41 -3.46 7.85
CA LEU A 322 -29.68 -2.20 7.79
C LEU A 322 -28.71 -2.03 8.97
N THR A 323 -29.18 -2.31 10.19
CA THR A 323 -28.36 -2.20 11.40
C THR A 323 -27.15 -3.14 11.39
N GLU A 324 -27.32 -4.39 10.95
CA GLU A 324 -26.24 -5.37 10.84
C GLU A 324 -25.19 -4.93 9.79
N THR A 325 -25.68 -4.37 8.68
CA THR A 325 -24.85 -3.80 7.62
C THR A 325 -23.99 -2.66 8.14
N MET A 326 -24.58 -1.74 8.91
CA MET A 326 -23.89 -0.56 9.44
C MET A 326 -22.91 -0.93 10.56
N ASN A 327 -23.25 -1.84 11.46
CA ASN A 327 -22.34 -2.36 12.47
C ASN A 327 -21.10 -2.96 11.81
N PHE A 328 -21.30 -3.82 10.82
CA PHE A 328 -20.19 -4.43 10.09
C PHE A 328 -19.31 -3.39 9.40
N MET A 329 -19.89 -2.37 8.78
CA MET A 329 -19.14 -1.28 8.16
C MET A 329 -18.35 -0.44 9.18
N ALA A 330 -18.94 -0.12 10.32
CA ALA A 330 -18.25 0.60 11.39
C ALA A 330 -17.05 -0.20 11.89
N ASP A 331 -17.23 -1.49 12.19
CA ASP A 331 -16.17 -2.38 12.63
C ASP A 331 -15.03 -2.47 11.61
N GLN A 332 -15.37 -2.59 10.32
CA GLN A 332 -14.37 -2.62 9.25
C GLN A 332 -13.59 -1.30 9.16
N ILE A 333 -14.26 -0.16 9.27
CA ILE A 333 -13.61 1.16 9.23
C ILE A 333 -12.68 1.33 10.43
N LEU A 334 -13.14 1.01 11.64
CA LEU A 334 -12.33 1.13 12.85
C LEU A 334 -11.05 0.29 12.76
N HIS A 335 -11.16 -0.98 12.34
CA HIS A 335 -10.01 -1.89 12.28
C HIS A 335 -9.07 -1.60 11.09
N SER A 336 -9.62 -1.29 9.91
CA SER A 336 -8.80 -1.13 8.70
C SER A 336 -8.09 0.21 8.62
N PHE A 337 -8.62 1.23 9.28
CA PHE A 337 -8.08 2.59 9.23
C PHE A 337 -7.50 3.06 10.57
N ASP A 338 -7.48 2.20 11.57
CA ASP A 338 -7.06 2.54 12.94
C ASP A 338 -7.80 3.79 13.45
N ALA A 339 -9.12 3.83 13.18
CA ALA A 339 -9.98 4.95 13.56
C ALA A 339 -10.59 4.72 14.94
N GLU A 340 -10.83 5.81 15.66
CA GLU A 340 -11.47 5.74 16.98
C GLU A 340 -12.99 5.80 16.89
N GLU A 341 -13.51 6.56 15.91
CA GLU A 341 -14.95 6.76 15.75
C GLU A 341 -15.38 6.64 14.30
N ALA A 342 -16.50 5.97 14.07
CA ALA A 342 -17.13 5.82 12.76
C ALA A 342 -18.65 6.02 12.87
N GLY A 343 -19.21 6.96 12.12
CA GLY A 343 -20.62 7.29 12.14
C GLY A 343 -21.23 7.44 10.76
N PHE A 344 -22.50 7.07 10.64
CA PHE A 344 -23.29 7.17 9.41
C PHE A 344 -24.50 8.08 9.66
N ILE A 345 -24.56 9.15 8.93
CA ILE A 345 -25.54 10.21 9.11
C ILE A 345 -26.44 10.32 7.88
N LEU A 346 -27.75 10.18 8.03
CA LEU A 346 -28.73 10.40 6.98
C LEU A 346 -29.14 11.87 6.90
N ILE A 347 -29.38 12.33 5.69
CA ILE A 347 -29.93 13.64 5.40
C ILE A 347 -31.35 13.44 4.88
N THR A 348 -32.37 13.84 5.68
CA THR A 348 -33.77 13.86 5.29
C THR A 348 -34.10 15.19 4.64
N SER A 349 -34.86 15.15 3.54
CA SER A 349 -35.14 16.33 2.70
C SER A 349 -35.96 17.41 3.40
N ASP A 350 -36.74 17.09 4.43
CA ASP A 350 -37.78 17.94 5.02
C ASP A 350 -37.51 18.43 6.44
N SER A 351 -36.44 18.01 7.10
CA SER A 351 -36.19 18.44 8.47
C SER A 351 -34.75 18.88 8.70
N ALA A 352 -34.58 19.86 9.59
CA ALA A 352 -33.27 20.23 10.15
C ALA A 352 -32.67 19.10 10.97
N ASP A 353 -33.42 18.04 11.22
CA ASP A 353 -33.05 16.92 12.07
C ASP A 353 -32.03 15.98 11.37
N VAL A 354 -31.06 15.60 12.15
CA VAL A 354 -29.99 14.65 11.77
C VAL A 354 -30.42 13.27 12.26
N ASN A 355 -30.53 12.32 11.35
CA ASN A 355 -30.80 10.95 11.71
C ASN A 355 -29.50 10.13 11.69
N ILE A 356 -29.03 9.74 12.88
CA ILE A 356 -27.85 8.90 13.05
C ILE A 356 -28.29 7.45 12.91
N ILE A 357 -27.66 6.72 12.00
CA ILE A 357 -27.99 5.31 11.75
C ILE A 357 -27.48 4.44 12.89
N GLN A 358 -28.30 3.49 13.31
CA GLN A 358 -27.87 2.44 14.24
C GLN A 358 -26.69 1.67 13.63
N GLY A 359 -25.63 1.46 14.40
CA GLY A 359 -24.35 0.91 13.95
C GLY A 359 -23.24 1.93 13.87
N SER A 360 -23.55 3.23 14.07
CA SER A 360 -22.53 4.23 14.40
C SER A 360 -21.99 4.02 15.81
N THR A 361 -20.74 4.39 16.08
CA THR A 361 -20.13 4.28 17.41
C THR A 361 -20.88 5.12 18.44
N GLU A 362 -20.74 4.77 19.72
CA GLU A 362 -21.52 5.39 20.83
C GLU A 362 -21.31 6.90 20.94
N PHE A 363 -20.14 7.40 20.55
CA PHE A 363 -19.85 8.82 20.54
C PHE A 363 -20.90 9.63 19.77
N PHE A 364 -21.38 9.12 18.63
CA PHE A 364 -22.36 9.83 17.80
C PHE A 364 -23.72 10.00 18.48
N GLN A 365 -24.00 9.30 19.57
CA GLN A 365 -25.21 9.47 20.38
C GLN A 365 -25.06 10.61 21.40
N THR A 366 -23.87 11.20 21.54
CA THR A 366 -23.57 12.27 22.50
C THR A 366 -23.85 13.66 21.93
N LYS A 367 -24.01 14.66 22.82
CA LYS A 367 -24.17 16.06 22.41
C LYS A 367 -22.89 16.65 21.79
N GLU A 368 -21.75 16.13 22.19
CA GLU A 368 -20.45 16.55 21.68
C GLU A 368 -20.27 16.22 20.19
N ALA A 369 -20.86 15.12 19.73
CA ALA A 369 -20.83 14.72 18.33
C ALA A 369 -21.58 15.70 17.41
N GLU A 370 -22.60 16.38 17.94
CA GLU A 370 -23.45 17.29 17.15
C GLU A 370 -22.65 18.42 16.51
N VAL A 371 -21.61 18.91 17.17
CA VAL A 371 -20.74 19.97 16.66
C VAL A 371 -20.01 19.52 15.38
N TYR A 372 -19.47 18.31 15.38
CA TYR A 372 -18.78 17.72 14.23
C TYR A 372 -19.78 17.45 13.09
N ILE A 373 -20.91 16.84 13.43
CA ILE A 373 -21.97 16.51 12.47
C ILE A 373 -22.46 17.76 11.75
N GLN A 374 -22.78 18.83 12.47
CA GLN A 374 -23.31 20.08 11.87
C GLN A 374 -22.28 20.79 10.99
N TYR A 375 -21.01 20.81 11.42
CA TYR A 375 -19.94 21.40 10.62
C TYR A 375 -19.75 20.65 9.30
N ILE A 376 -19.61 19.32 9.38
CA ILE A 376 -19.40 18.47 8.22
C ILE A 376 -20.61 18.48 7.28
N ARG A 377 -21.82 18.37 7.85
CA ARG A 377 -23.09 18.47 7.10
C ARG A 377 -23.16 19.73 6.25
N LYS A 378 -22.86 20.89 6.86
CA LYS A 378 -22.89 22.19 6.17
C LYS A 378 -21.93 22.21 4.96
N LYS A 379 -20.75 21.64 5.12
CA LYS A 379 -19.76 21.55 4.03
C LYS A 379 -20.17 20.56 2.94
N ILE A 380 -20.55 19.34 3.32
CA ILE A 380 -20.95 18.30 2.34
C ILE A 380 -22.18 18.71 1.53
N ILE A 381 -23.17 19.34 2.13
CA ILE A 381 -24.34 19.83 1.39
C ILE A 381 -23.96 20.92 0.39
N LYS A 382 -23.02 21.81 0.76
CA LYS A 382 -22.57 22.89 -0.10
C LYS A 382 -21.66 22.43 -1.23
N GLU A 383 -20.68 21.61 -0.91
CA GLU A 383 -19.59 21.25 -1.81
C GLU A 383 -19.88 19.93 -2.56
N LYS A 384 -20.68 19.05 -1.97
CA LYS A 384 -21.00 17.69 -2.45
C LYS A 384 -19.78 16.80 -2.67
N GLU A 385 -18.69 17.14 -2.02
CA GLU A 385 -17.39 16.45 -2.11
C GLU A 385 -17.01 15.83 -0.77
N SER A 386 -16.11 14.88 -0.82
CA SER A 386 -15.53 14.29 0.39
C SER A 386 -14.56 15.27 1.06
N LEU A 387 -14.51 15.25 2.38
CA LEU A 387 -13.68 16.13 3.19
C LEU A 387 -12.56 15.35 3.87
N PHE A 388 -11.33 15.86 3.79
CA PHE A 388 -10.16 15.36 4.47
C PHE A 388 -9.53 16.47 5.29
N ILE A 389 -9.52 16.33 6.61
CA ILE A 389 -9.05 17.37 7.54
C ILE A 389 -7.99 16.72 8.44
N GLY A 390 -6.76 17.20 8.35
CA GLY A 390 -5.64 16.66 9.13
C GLY A 390 -5.57 17.19 10.56
N ASP A 391 -5.91 18.46 10.78
CA ASP A 391 -5.95 19.07 12.12
C ASP A 391 -7.19 19.95 12.26
N PHE A 392 -8.22 19.37 12.84
CA PHE A 392 -9.48 20.04 13.06
C PHE A 392 -9.42 20.84 14.36
N SER A 393 -9.46 22.15 14.22
CA SER A 393 -9.54 23.06 15.36
C SER A 393 -10.78 23.96 15.21
N LEU A 394 -11.84 23.64 15.92
CA LEU A 394 -12.95 24.58 16.14
C LEU A 394 -12.75 25.25 17.50
N GLN A 395 -12.64 26.56 17.48
CA GLN A 395 -12.82 27.37 18.68
C GLN A 395 -14.33 27.59 18.88
N PHE A 396 -14.97 26.69 19.58
CA PHE A 396 -16.28 26.91 20.15
C PHE A 396 -16.14 27.23 21.63
N GLU A 397 -16.56 28.45 22.04
CA GLU A 397 -16.78 28.91 23.42
C GLU A 397 -16.08 28.08 24.53
N GLY A 398 -14.73 28.03 24.49
CA GLY A 398 -13.95 27.49 25.59
C GLY A 398 -13.67 25.98 25.61
N THR A 399 -14.13 25.19 24.63
CA THR A 399 -13.83 23.76 24.52
C THR A 399 -13.01 23.47 23.28
N ALA A 400 -11.81 22.93 23.45
CA ALA A 400 -10.97 22.46 22.35
C ALA A 400 -11.63 21.21 21.71
N SER A 401 -11.59 21.12 20.38
CA SER A 401 -12.04 19.92 19.67
C SER A 401 -11.20 18.70 20.08
N PHE A 402 -11.87 17.63 20.52
CA PHE A 402 -11.20 16.40 20.96
C PHE A 402 -10.66 15.62 19.77
N TYR A 403 -11.46 15.41 18.72
CA TYR A 403 -11.02 14.75 17.49
C TYR A 403 -10.42 15.77 16.52
N LYS A 404 -9.22 15.45 16.02
CA LYS A 404 -8.44 16.35 15.16
C LYS A 404 -8.33 15.87 13.73
N SER A 405 -8.14 14.59 13.50
CA SER A 405 -8.11 14.02 12.16
C SER A 405 -9.48 13.53 11.75
N ILE A 406 -10.00 14.04 10.64
CA ILE A 406 -11.38 13.80 10.21
C ILE A 406 -11.43 13.46 8.72
N MET A 407 -12.09 12.35 8.40
CA MET A 407 -12.49 11.98 7.04
C MET A 407 -14.01 11.94 6.95
N ALA A 408 -14.59 12.61 5.96
CA ALA A 408 -16.02 12.56 5.71
C ALA A 408 -16.32 12.30 4.24
N VAL A 409 -17.15 11.29 3.98
CA VAL A 409 -17.43 10.83 2.62
C VAL A 409 -18.95 10.85 2.37
N PRO A 410 -19.44 11.56 1.33
CA PRO A 410 -20.86 11.60 0.99
C PRO A 410 -21.33 10.24 0.46
N MET A 411 -22.50 9.81 0.94
CA MET A 411 -23.22 8.65 0.42
C MET A 411 -24.21 9.14 -0.64
N THR A 412 -23.85 8.99 -1.91
CA THR A 412 -24.65 9.46 -3.04
C THR A 412 -25.18 8.29 -3.87
N GLN A 413 -26.45 8.35 -4.26
CA GLN A 413 -27.06 7.40 -5.18
C GLN A 413 -27.75 8.15 -6.32
N SER A 414 -27.40 7.82 -7.56
CA SER A 414 -27.95 8.47 -8.76
C SER A 414 -27.87 10.01 -8.70
N GLY A 415 -26.77 10.54 -8.13
CA GLY A 415 -26.56 11.99 -7.97
C GLY A 415 -27.30 12.63 -6.80
N VAL A 416 -28.10 11.88 -6.04
CA VAL A 416 -28.81 12.36 -4.86
C VAL A 416 -28.01 12.02 -3.60
N LEU A 417 -27.72 13.04 -2.80
CA LEU A 417 -27.06 12.89 -1.50
C LEU A 417 -28.05 12.27 -0.50
N LYS A 418 -27.77 11.06 -0.03
CA LYS A 418 -28.57 10.34 0.98
C LYS A 418 -28.07 10.58 2.40
N GLY A 419 -26.76 10.84 2.55
CA GLY A 419 -26.12 11.02 3.83
C GLY A 419 -24.61 11.12 3.68
N PHE A 420 -23.89 10.90 4.77
CA PHE A 420 -22.43 10.84 4.77
C PHE A 420 -21.91 9.93 5.86
N ALA A 421 -20.75 9.32 5.62
CA ALA A 421 -19.95 8.65 6.63
C ALA A 421 -18.95 9.63 7.23
N LEU A 422 -18.74 9.56 8.54
CA LEU A 422 -17.81 10.40 9.29
C LEU A 422 -16.87 9.52 10.12
N VAL A 423 -15.57 9.64 9.89
CA VAL A 423 -14.52 8.86 10.54
C VAL A 423 -13.55 9.81 11.22
N MET A 424 -13.20 9.54 12.49
CA MET A 424 -12.45 10.48 13.30
C MET A 424 -11.38 9.80 14.15
N HIS A 425 -10.31 10.57 14.44
CA HIS A 425 -9.24 10.19 15.33
C HIS A 425 -8.74 11.40 16.13
N THR A 426 -8.29 11.19 17.38
CA THR A 426 -7.83 12.27 18.28
C THR A 426 -6.50 12.88 17.88
N SER A 427 -5.58 12.08 17.31
CA SER A 427 -4.27 12.55 16.85
C SER A 427 -4.40 13.36 15.55
N PRO A 428 -3.72 14.52 15.44
CA PRO A 428 -3.68 15.28 14.20
C PRO A 428 -2.89 14.52 13.13
N TYR A 429 -3.28 14.68 11.86
CA TYR A 429 -2.64 14.07 10.68
C TYR A 429 -2.52 12.53 10.75
N HIS A 430 -3.41 11.88 11.50
CA HIS A 430 -3.40 10.42 11.67
C HIS A 430 -3.67 9.69 10.35
N PHE A 431 -4.66 10.14 9.59
CA PHE A 431 -5.03 9.50 8.33
C PHE A 431 -4.15 9.99 7.18
N SER A 432 -3.73 9.07 6.32
CA SER A 432 -3.06 9.39 5.07
C SER A 432 -4.07 9.70 3.95
N PHE A 433 -3.59 10.34 2.89
CA PHE A 433 -4.44 10.58 1.71
C PHE A 433 -4.83 9.28 1.00
N GLU A 434 -3.99 8.25 1.08
CA GLU A 434 -4.29 6.91 0.56
C GLU A 434 -5.41 6.24 1.36
N THR A 435 -5.35 6.31 2.69
CA THR A 435 -6.42 5.86 3.59
C THR A 435 -7.75 6.55 3.26
N PHE A 436 -7.70 7.86 3.01
CA PHE A 436 -8.87 8.62 2.62
C PHE A 436 -9.47 8.15 1.27
N LYS A 437 -8.64 7.88 0.27
CA LYS A 437 -9.10 7.33 -1.02
C LYS A 437 -9.72 5.94 -0.87
N LEU A 438 -9.14 5.10 -0.03
CA LEU A 438 -9.68 3.77 0.25
C LEU A 438 -11.04 3.86 0.94
N LEU A 439 -11.20 4.76 1.92
CA LEU A 439 -12.50 5.05 2.55
C LEU A 439 -13.52 5.53 1.52
N GLN A 440 -13.15 6.45 0.60
CA GLN A 440 -14.04 6.91 -0.47
C GLN A 440 -14.53 5.72 -1.32
N SER A 441 -13.64 4.84 -1.73
CA SER A 441 -13.98 3.65 -2.51
C SER A 441 -14.90 2.71 -1.72
N LEU A 442 -14.59 2.45 -0.46
CA LEU A 442 -15.37 1.59 0.43
C LEU A 442 -16.80 2.13 0.59
N ILE A 443 -16.97 3.40 0.91
CA ILE A 443 -18.29 4.04 1.08
C ILE A 443 -19.05 4.06 -0.24
N HIS A 444 -18.39 4.36 -1.36
CA HIS A 444 -19.04 4.37 -2.67
C HIS A 444 -19.63 3.00 -3.04
N HIS A 445 -18.85 1.94 -2.90
CA HIS A 445 -19.30 0.56 -3.19
C HIS A 445 -20.36 0.08 -2.19
N SER A 446 -20.29 0.51 -0.95
CA SER A 446 -21.23 0.12 0.10
C SER A 446 -22.55 0.87 0.04
N THR A 447 -22.60 2.08 -0.56
CA THR A 447 -23.79 2.92 -0.65
C THR A 447 -24.94 2.22 -1.36
N LEU A 448 -24.67 1.42 -2.37
CA LEU A 448 -25.70 0.66 -3.09
C LEU A 448 -26.35 -0.40 -2.18
N ALA A 449 -25.55 -1.18 -1.46
CA ALA A 449 -26.06 -2.19 -0.54
C ALA A 449 -26.86 -1.57 0.61
N PHE A 450 -26.37 -0.46 1.16
CA PHE A 450 -27.06 0.35 2.14
C PHE A 450 -28.44 0.83 1.66
N THR A 451 -28.49 1.40 0.46
CA THR A 451 -29.76 1.90 -0.10
C THR A 451 -30.75 0.77 -0.37
N ASN A 452 -30.27 -0.38 -0.84
CA ASN A 452 -31.08 -1.57 -1.03
C ASN A 452 -31.68 -2.08 0.30
N SER A 453 -30.88 -2.10 1.37
CA SER A 453 -31.37 -2.49 2.70
C SER A 453 -32.42 -1.51 3.24
N MET A 454 -32.22 -0.20 3.04
CA MET A 454 -33.21 0.81 3.39
C MET A 454 -34.53 0.64 2.63
N LEU A 455 -34.44 0.49 1.30
CA LEU A 455 -35.62 0.28 0.47
C LEU A 455 -36.38 -0.99 0.86
N ARG A 456 -35.65 -2.03 1.20
CA ARG A 456 -36.26 -3.29 1.66
C ARG A 456 -37.00 -3.09 2.98
N GLU A 457 -36.39 -2.45 3.99
CA GLU A 457 -37.06 -2.16 5.25
C GLU A 457 -38.29 -1.25 5.04
N GLU A 458 -38.21 -0.29 4.13
CA GLU A 458 -39.31 0.58 3.78
C GLU A 458 -40.46 -0.19 3.09
N LEU A 459 -40.10 -1.09 2.17
CA LEU A 459 -41.08 -2.01 1.55
C LEU A 459 -41.70 -2.97 2.58
N GLU A 460 -40.89 -3.55 3.46
CA GLU A 460 -41.40 -4.41 4.54
C GLU A 460 -42.37 -3.63 5.45
N LYS A 461 -42.05 -2.38 5.82
CA LYS A 461 -42.97 -1.52 6.57
C LYS A 461 -44.25 -1.22 5.81
N MET A 462 -44.19 -0.96 4.50
CA MET A 462 -45.36 -0.73 3.67
C MET A 462 -46.24 -1.98 3.53
N VAL A 463 -45.68 -3.17 3.55
CA VAL A 463 -46.43 -4.44 3.49
C VAL A 463 -47.03 -4.82 4.85
N VAL A 464 -46.33 -4.43 5.94
CA VAL A 464 -46.70 -4.78 7.32
C VAL A 464 -47.76 -3.85 7.93
N THR A 465 -47.80 -2.59 7.48
CA THR A 465 -48.71 -1.59 8.06
C THR A 465 -49.69 -1.04 7.00
N ASP A 466 -50.94 -0.76 7.43
CA ASP A 466 -51.94 -0.07 6.61
C ASP A 466 -51.57 1.42 6.46
N HIS A 467 -51.61 1.93 5.24
CA HIS A 467 -51.16 3.30 4.92
C HIS A 467 -52.03 4.40 5.55
N LEU A 468 -53.36 4.14 5.72
CA LEU A 468 -54.29 5.11 6.29
C LEU A 468 -54.22 5.15 7.81
N THR A 469 -54.33 3.99 8.44
CA THR A 469 -54.50 3.89 9.89
C THR A 469 -53.19 3.72 10.66
N LYS A 470 -52.08 3.41 9.99
CA LYS A 470 -50.80 3.04 10.61
C LYS A 470 -50.87 1.84 11.56
N LEU A 471 -52.01 1.14 11.62
CA LEU A 471 -52.14 -0.16 12.23
C LEU A 471 -51.44 -1.22 11.37
N TYR A 472 -51.25 -2.39 11.92
CA TYR A 472 -50.71 -3.52 11.12
C TYR A 472 -51.71 -3.95 10.02
N SER A 473 -51.14 -4.57 8.98
CA SER A 473 -51.94 -5.19 7.94
C SER A 473 -52.58 -6.52 8.44
N ARG A 474 -53.65 -6.96 7.78
CA ARG A 474 -54.27 -8.24 8.06
C ARG A 474 -53.27 -9.40 8.00
N ASN A 475 -52.43 -9.44 6.99
CA ASN A 475 -51.44 -10.53 6.83
C ASN A 475 -50.51 -10.63 8.03
N TYR A 476 -50.01 -9.52 8.51
CA TYR A 476 -49.17 -9.47 9.69
C TYR A 476 -49.88 -9.97 10.96
N LEU A 477 -51.14 -9.57 11.14
CA LEU A 477 -51.96 -10.04 12.26
C LEU A 477 -52.15 -11.57 12.18
N ASP A 478 -52.47 -12.11 11.00
CA ASP A 478 -52.69 -13.55 10.78
C ASP A 478 -51.42 -14.34 11.15
N ASP A 479 -50.24 -13.90 10.67
CA ASP A 479 -48.96 -14.54 10.97
C ASP A 479 -48.66 -14.53 12.47
N ARG A 480 -48.91 -13.39 13.12
CA ARG A 480 -48.65 -13.22 14.57
C ARG A 480 -49.59 -14.04 15.43
N ILE A 481 -50.85 -14.21 15.05
CA ILE A 481 -51.78 -15.09 15.75
C ILE A 481 -51.33 -16.56 15.60
N HIS A 482 -50.94 -16.98 14.41
CA HIS A 482 -50.41 -18.33 14.19
C HIS A 482 -49.16 -18.59 15.04
N GLN A 483 -48.24 -17.65 15.12
CA GLN A 483 -47.06 -17.77 15.95
C GLN A 483 -47.41 -17.87 17.43
N SER A 484 -48.28 -16.99 17.92
CA SER A 484 -48.71 -16.93 19.32
C SER A 484 -49.42 -18.22 19.73
N MET A 485 -50.28 -18.82 18.86
CA MET A 485 -50.93 -20.09 19.13
C MET A 485 -49.95 -21.24 19.34
N ASN A 486 -48.73 -21.15 18.80
CA ASN A 486 -47.66 -22.12 19.00
C ASN A 486 -46.81 -21.85 20.25
N GLU A 487 -46.55 -20.57 20.58
CA GLU A 487 -45.62 -20.13 21.60
C GLU A 487 -46.30 -19.82 22.94
N ASP A 488 -47.46 -19.14 22.91
CA ASP A 488 -48.17 -18.67 24.09
C ASP A 488 -49.11 -19.72 24.71
N HIS A 489 -49.66 -19.41 25.87
CA HIS A 489 -50.61 -20.27 26.60
C HIS A 489 -52.06 -19.95 26.28
N GLU A 490 -52.38 -18.71 25.99
CA GLU A 490 -53.70 -18.18 25.74
C GLU A 490 -53.64 -16.87 24.94
N GLY A 491 -54.74 -16.46 24.38
CA GLY A 491 -54.85 -15.15 23.68
C GLY A 491 -56.29 -14.76 23.40
N THR A 492 -56.58 -13.48 23.37
CA THR A 492 -57.85 -12.89 23.07
C THR A 492 -57.81 -12.20 21.71
N PHE A 493 -58.75 -12.54 20.84
CA PHE A 493 -58.93 -11.92 19.52
C PHE A 493 -60.26 -11.13 19.46
N MET A 494 -60.23 -9.94 18.83
CA MET A 494 -61.36 -9.06 18.71
C MET A 494 -61.50 -8.61 17.27
N LEU A 495 -62.71 -8.65 16.75
CA LEU A 495 -63.11 -7.94 15.54
C LEU A 495 -63.95 -6.72 15.89
N VAL A 496 -63.65 -5.60 15.28
CA VAL A 496 -64.25 -4.29 15.54
C VAL A 496 -64.73 -3.74 14.21
N ASP A 497 -65.93 -3.19 14.21
CA ASP A 497 -66.53 -2.57 13.03
C ASP A 497 -67.23 -1.25 13.44
N ILE A 498 -67.06 -0.22 12.60
CA ILE A 498 -67.66 1.10 12.84
C ILE A 498 -69.12 1.04 12.47
N ASP A 499 -69.97 1.26 13.45
CA ASP A 499 -71.43 1.20 13.27
C ASP A 499 -71.90 2.32 12.31
N ASP A 500 -72.76 1.93 11.36
CA ASP A 500 -73.38 2.84 10.37
C ASP A 500 -72.39 3.65 9.54
N PHE A 501 -71.16 3.12 9.31
CA PHE A 501 -70.10 3.81 8.59
C PHE A 501 -70.50 4.31 7.19
N LYS A 502 -71.36 3.54 6.50
CA LYS A 502 -71.91 3.96 5.23
C LYS A 502 -72.71 5.26 5.37
N LEU A 503 -73.51 5.39 6.42
CA LEU A 503 -74.25 6.63 6.70
C LEU A 503 -73.35 7.83 6.97
N VAL A 504 -72.22 7.58 7.63
CA VAL A 504 -71.17 8.60 7.84
C VAL A 504 -70.61 9.08 6.48
N ASN A 505 -70.25 8.16 5.59
CA ASN A 505 -69.76 8.48 4.27
C ASN A 505 -70.81 9.19 3.41
N ASP A 506 -72.07 8.74 3.47
CA ASP A 506 -73.18 9.35 2.71
C ASP A 506 -73.52 10.74 3.21
N THR A 507 -73.30 11.02 4.51
CA THR A 507 -73.61 12.29 5.15
C THR A 507 -72.50 13.35 5.08
N TYR A 508 -71.25 12.92 5.34
CA TYR A 508 -70.10 13.77 5.52
C TYR A 508 -69.03 13.65 4.43
N GLY A 509 -69.17 12.66 3.55
CA GLY A 509 -68.19 12.35 2.49
C GLY A 509 -67.10 11.40 2.93
N HIS A 510 -66.43 10.76 1.95
CA HIS A 510 -65.42 9.74 2.18
C HIS A 510 -64.18 10.28 2.95
N GLN A 511 -63.83 11.54 2.82
CA GLN A 511 -62.70 12.11 3.58
C GLN A 511 -62.97 12.10 5.09
N VAL A 512 -64.16 12.44 5.51
CA VAL A 512 -64.56 12.36 6.93
C VAL A 512 -64.66 10.93 7.39
N GLY A 513 -65.11 10.01 6.51
CA GLY A 513 -65.05 8.57 6.80
C GLY A 513 -63.64 8.09 7.07
N ASP A 514 -62.67 8.48 6.25
CA ASP A 514 -61.26 8.15 6.44
C ASP A 514 -60.71 8.73 7.76
N GLU A 515 -61.09 9.98 8.09
CA GLU A 515 -60.71 10.60 9.38
C GLU A 515 -61.29 9.83 10.58
N ILE A 516 -62.52 9.34 10.49
CA ILE A 516 -63.12 8.50 11.54
C ILE A 516 -62.38 7.18 11.70
N ILE A 517 -61.99 6.52 10.59
CA ILE A 517 -61.19 5.29 10.67
C ILE A 517 -59.83 5.57 11.36
N ILE A 518 -59.17 6.70 11.04
CA ILE A 518 -57.94 7.14 11.70
C ILE A 518 -58.16 7.38 13.18
N GLN A 519 -59.21 8.10 13.56
CA GLN A 519 -59.50 8.34 14.98
C GLN A 519 -59.72 7.05 15.77
N VAL A 520 -60.46 6.09 15.23
CA VAL A 520 -60.67 4.79 15.87
C VAL A 520 -59.35 3.99 15.96
N ALA A 521 -58.55 4.01 14.91
CA ALA A 521 -57.24 3.38 14.90
C ALA A 521 -56.28 3.95 15.95
N ASP A 522 -56.25 5.28 16.09
CA ASP A 522 -55.48 5.97 17.14
C ASP A 522 -55.97 5.63 18.54
N LEU A 523 -57.29 5.51 18.73
CA LEU A 523 -57.82 5.05 19.99
C LEU A 523 -57.45 3.60 20.31
N ILE A 524 -57.40 2.73 19.31
CA ILE A 524 -56.88 1.35 19.46
C ILE A 524 -55.44 1.41 19.93
N ASN A 525 -54.54 2.08 19.20
CA ASN A 525 -53.12 2.17 19.53
C ASN A 525 -52.85 2.71 20.93
N ARG A 526 -53.60 3.70 21.37
CA ARG A 526 -53.45 4.30 22.73
C ARG A 526 -54.03 3.42 23.85
N ASN A 527 -54.81 2.38 23.53
CA ASN A 527 -55.45 1.52 24.50
C ASN A 527 -54.91 0.10 24.59
N ILE A 528 -53.98 -0.26 23.75
CA ILE A 528 -53.29 -1.53 23.74
C ILE A 528 -51.80 -1.36 24.15
N ARG A 529 -51.12 -2.44 24.52
CA ARG A 529 -49.69 -2.47 24.89
C ARG A 529 -48.85 -2.63 23.63
N SER A 530 -47.56 -2.41 23.74
CA SER A 530 -46.60 -2.66 22.66
C SER A 530 -46.51 -4.13 22.21
N THR A 531 -46.92 -5.06 23.06
CA THR A 531 -47.02 -6.50 22.77
C THR A 531 -48.30 -6.89 22.05
N ASP A 532 -49.34 -6.04 22.12
CA ASP A 532 -50.64 -6.30 21.54
C ASP A 532 -50.65 -5.83 20.08
N ILE A 533 -51.52 -6.36 19.26
CA ILE A 533 -51.53 -6.10 17.83
C ILE A 533 -52.85 -5.53 17.42
N GLY A 534 -52.83 -4.30 16.94
CA GLY A 534 -53.97 -3.66 16.24
C GLY A 534 -53.75 -3.72 14.73
N ALA A 535 -54.73 -4.14 13.98
CA ALA A 535 -54.65 -4.25 12.52
C ALA A 535 -55.89 -3.71 11.82
N ARG A 536 -55.73 -3.25 10.57
CA ARG A 536 -56.88 -2.99 9.69
C ARG A 536 -57.25 -4.30 8.98
N TRP A 537 -58.44 -4.76 9.22
CA TRP A 537 -58.94 -6.01 8.69
C TRP A 537 -59.56 -5.86 7.31
N GLY A 538 -60.35 -4.80 7.12
CA GLY A 538 -61.07 -4.49 5.88
C GLY A 538 -61.29 -2.99 5.73
N GLY A 539 -62.24 -2.54 4.96
CA GLY A 539 -62.54 -1.13 4.72
C GLY A 539 -62.75 -0.34 6.01
N GLU A 540 -63.76 -0.68 6.79
CA GLU A 540 -64.16 -0.08 8.08
C GLU A 540 -63.96 -1.04 9.24
N GLU A 541 -63.44 -2.26 8.96
CA GLU A 541 -63.22 -3.29 9.96
C GLU A 541 -61.79 -3.24 10.48
N LEU A 542 -61.65 -3.31 11.81
CA LEU A 542 -60.38 -3.32 12.54
C LEU A 542 -60.30 -4.59 13.38
N ALA A 543 -59.15 -5.08 13.66
CA ALA A 543 -58.90 -6.26 14.46
C ALA A 543 -57.84 -6.01 15.54
N LEU A 544 -58.02 -6.64 16.68
CA LEU A 544 -57.03 -6.62 17.76
C LEU A 544 -56.71 -8.04 18.19
N TYR A 545 -55.44 -8.30 18.45
CA TYR A 545 -55.00 -9.53 19.08
C TYR A 545 -54.14 -9.22 20.31
N LEU A 546 -54.46 -9.88 21.40
CA LEU A 546 -53.83 -9.70 22.70
C LEU A 546 -53.20 -11.01 23.15
N PRO A 547 -51.88 -11.20 22.86
CA PRO A 547 -51.12 -12.40 23.28
C PRO A 547 -51.09 -12.54 24.81
N GLY A 548 -51.27 -13.74 25.32
CA GLY A 548 -51.20 -14.01 26.76
C GLY A 548 -52.28 -13.34 27.60
N VAL A 549 -53.37 -12.82 27.00
CA VAL A 549 -54.43 -12.13 27.70
C VAL A 549 -55.68 -13.02 27.82
N SER A 550 -56.14 -13.20 29.07
CA SER A 550 -57.33 -13.99 29.36
C SER A 550 -58.62 -13.35 28.85
N LEU A 551 -59.65 -14.13 28.58
CA LEU A 551 -60.93 -13.67 28.09
C LEU A 551 -61.54 -12.53 28.95
N PRO A 552 -61.61 -12.60 30.30
CA PRO A 552 -62.17 -11.48 31.10
C PRO A 552 -61.39 -10.18 30.92
N ALA A 553 -60.04 -10.27 30.86
CA ALA A 553 -59.18 -9.13 30.72
C ALA A 553 -59.33 -8.51 29.29
N GLY A 554 -59.41 -9.34 28.26
CA GLY A 554 -59.67 -8.93 26.88
C GLY A 554 -61.05 -8.25 26.73
N ALA A 555 -62.10 -8.81 27.34
CA ALA A 555 -63.42 -8.20 27.34
C ALA A 555 -63.45 -6.80 27.95
N LEU A 556 -62.74 -6.58 29.07
CA LEU A 556 -62.63 -5.25 29.66
C LEU A 556 -61.91 -4.25 28.76
N ILE A 557 -60.94 -4.69 28.00
CA ILE A 557 -60.24 -3.85 26.98
C ILE A 557 -61.23 -3.47 25.87
N ALA A 558 -61.99 -4.46 25.36
CA ALA A 558 -63.02 -4.21 24.33
C ALA A 558 -64.11 -3.23 24.80
N GLU A 559 -64.66 -3.42 26.01
CA GLU A 559 -65.66 -2.52 26.59
C GLU A 559 -65.14 -1.12 26.77
N ARG A 560 -63.88 -0.98 27.22
CA ARG A 560 -63.23 0.33 27.35
C ARG A 560 -63.08 1.01 25.99
N LEU A 561 -62.72 0.27 24.94
CA LEU A 561 -62.59 0.78 23.57
C LEU A 561 -63.93 1.27 23.03
N VAL A 562 -64.98 0.43 23.09
CA VAL A 562 -66.35 0.79 22.66
C VAL A 562 -66.80 2.09 23.30
N ARG A 563 -66.60 2.22 24.60
CA ARG A 563 -66.96 3.43 25.35
C ARG A 563 -66.18 4.66 24.90
N LYS A 564 -64.86 4.52 24.72
CA LYS A 564 -64.00 5.66 24.31
C LYS A 564 -64.30 6.11 22.89
N VAL A 565 -64.54 5.21 21.97
CA VAL A 565 -64.91 5.59 20.59
C VAL A 565 -66.16 6.43 20.61
N CYS A 566 -67.22 5.97 21.30
CA CYS A 566 -68.48 6.67 21.42
C CYS A 566 -68.33 8.10 22.06
N GLN A 567 -67.32 8.31 22.91
CA GLN A 567 -67.12 9.56 23.65
C GLN A 567 -66.19 10.55 22.95
N ILE A 568 -65.25 10.10 22.12
CA ILE A 568 -64.09 10.91 21.67
C ILE A 568 -64.17 11.24 20.17
N THR A 569 -64.80 10.39 19.35
CA THR A 569 -64.82 10.60 17.90
C THR A 569 -65.68 11.81 17.49
N ASP A 570 -65.20 12.51 16.48
CA ASP A 570 -65.89 13.65 15.86
C ASP A 570 -65.83 13.51 14.32
N PRO A 571 -66.98 13.38 13.63
CA PRO A 571 -68.34 13.18 14.15
C PRO A 571 -68.44 11.93 15.04
N GLN A 572 -69.38 12.00 16.01
CA GLN A 572 -69.58 10.93 16.98
C GLN A 572 -70.06 9.62 16.29
N VAL A 573 -69.28 8.57 16.47
CA VAL A 573 -69.66 7.22 15.98
C VAL A 573 -69.59 6.20 17.11
N THR A 574 -70.18 5.05 16.88
CA THR A 574 -70.04 3.90 17.78
C THR A 574 -69.38 2.73 17.05
N ILE A 575 -68.86 1.78 17.82
CA ILE A 575 -68.31 0.54 17.26
C ILE A 575 -69.01 -0.67 17.89
N SER A 576 -69.19 -1.71 17.08
CA SER A 576 -69.54 -3.05 17.55
C SER A 576 -68.29 -3.94 17.63
N CYS A 577 -68.17 -4.75 18.68
CA CYS A 577 -67.02 -5.59 18.90
C CYS A 577 -67.39 -7.04 19.17
N GLY A 578 -66.85 -7.97 18.41
CA GLY A 578 -66.94 -9.40 18.65
C GLY A 578 -65.65 -9.94 19.27
N VAL A 579 -65.71 -10.58 20.40
CA VAL A 579 -64.57 -11.09 21.14
C VAL A 579 -64.54 -12.61 21.15
N SER A 580 -63.43 -13.20 20.85
CA SER A 580 -63.17 -14.65 20.96
C SER A 580 -61.85 -14.90 21.69
N TYR A 581 -61.69 -16.12 22.18
CA TYR A 581 -60.59 -16.51 23.04
C TYR A 581 -60.13 -17.92 22.74
N TRP A 582 -58.81 -18.17 22.81
CA TRP A 582 -58.22 -19.48 22.73
C TRP A 582 -57.29 -19.75 23.89
N SER A 583 -57.12 -21.04 24.29
CA SER A 583 -56.11 -21.46 25.27
C SER A 583 -55.52 -22.83 24.89
N ARG A 584 -54.25 -23.01 25.23
CA ARG A 584 -53.47 -24.22 24.89
C ARG A 584 -54.05 -25.54 25.34
N GLY A 585 -54.93 -25.51 26.37
CA GLY A 585 -55.61 -26.71 26.88
C GLY A 585 -56.81 -27.17 26.03
N LYS A 586 -57.21 -26.42 25.00
CA LYS A 586 -58.32 -26.76 24.10
C LYS A 586 -57.82 -26.81 22.68
N LYS A 587 -58.22 -27.85 21.91
CA LYS A 587 -57.85 -27.93 20.48
C LYS A 587 -58.60 -26.83 19.71
N ASP A 588 -57.87 -25.81 19.32
CA ASP A 588 -58.42 -24.65 18.63
C ASP A 588 -57.57 -24.33 17.39
N SER A 589 -58.08 -23.51 16.49
CA SER A 589 -57.39 -23.05 15.28
C SER A 589 -57.71 -21.57 15.04
N TYR A 590 -56.82 -20.90 14.33
CA TYR A 590 -57.05 -19.52 13.90
C TYR A 590 -58.38 -19.34 13.21
N ALA A 591 -58.75 -20.21 12.26
CA ALA A 591 -60.02 -20.15 11.52
C ALA A 591 -61.23 -20.28 12.45
N ALA A 592 -61.15 -21.09 13.51
CA ALA A 592 -62.24 -21.26 14.48
C ALA A 592 -62.28 -20.06 15.43
N LEU A 593 -61.14 -19.51 15.86
CA LEU A 593 -61.04 -18.27 16.67
C LEU A 593 -61.67 -17.12 15.92
N PHE A 594 -61.30 -16.91 14.67
CA PHE A 594 -61.88 -15.85 13.81
C PHE A 594 -63.40 -16.01 13.64
N LYS A 595 -63.84 -17.22 13.28
CA LYS A 595 -65.28 -17.47 13.08
C LYS A 595 -66.13 -17.19 14.31
N ARG A 596 -65.62 -17.40 15.51
CA ARG A 596 -66.29 -17.05 16.78
C ARG A 596 -66.36 -15.53 16.94
N ALA A 597 -65.27 -14.79 16.70
CA ALA A 597 -65.26 -13.35 16.78
C ALA A 597 -66.23 -12.73 15.77
N ASP A 598 -66.28 -13.23 14.55
CA ASP A 598 -67.15 -12.75 13.48
C ASP A 598 -68.63 -12.96 13.83
N ARG A 599 -69.00 -14.17 14.35
CA ARG A 599 -70.37 -14.42 14.85
C ARG A 599 -70.73 -13.49 16.00
N ALA A 600 -69.85 -13.27 16.94
CA ALA A 600 -70.02 -12.36 18.05
C ALA A 600 -70.23 -10.90 17.55
N LEU A 601 -69.45 -10.46 16.58
CA LEU A 601 -69.58 -9.15 15.95
C LEU A 601 -70.91 -9.01 15.23
N TYR A 602 -71.31 -10.00 14.45
CA TYR A 602 -72.61 -10.06 13.80
C TYR A 602 -73.76 -9.96 14.81
N THR A 603 -73.66 -10.65 15.93
CA THR A 603 -74.64 -10.59 17.01
C THR A 603 -74.67 -9.18 17.65
N ALA A 604 -73.49 -8.55 17.86
CA ALA A 604 -73.42 -7.17 18.39
C ALA A 604 -74.16 -6.17 17.47
N LYS A 605 -73.92 -6.28 16.15
CA LYS A 605 -74.58 -5.42 15.15
C LYS A 605 -76.12 -5.59 15.14
N ASN A 606 -76.61 -6.84 15.24
CA ASN A 606 -78.05 -7.13 15.18
C ASN A 606 -78.81 -6.92 16.49
N THR A 607 -78.12 -6.88 17.62
CA THR A 607 -78.77 -6.67 18.93
C THR A 607 -78.69 -5.25 19.47
N GLY A 608 -78.43 -4.25 18.55
CA GLY A 608 -78.55 -2.84 18.88
C GLY A 608 -77.21 -2.09 18.87
N LYS A 609 -76.11 -2.65 18.30
CA LYS A 609 -74.83 -1.99 18.09
C LYS A 609 -74.16 -1.46 19.39
N ASN A 610 -73.06 -0.70 19.27
CA ASN A 610 -72.39 -0.03 20.38
C ASN A 610 -72.14 -0.93 21.61
N LYS A 611 -71.66 -2.13 21.40
CA LYS A 611 -71.47 -3.16 22.46
C LYS A 611 -70.41 -4.18 22.10
N VAL A 612 -70.03 -4.91 23.13
CA VAL A 612 -69.16 -6.07 23.06
C VAL A 612 -69.99 -7.34 23.20
N ILE A 613 -69.81 -8.29 22.30
CA ILE A 613 -70.36 -9.65 22.43
C ILE A 613 -69.17 -10.61 22.51
N ILE A 614 -69.26 -11.59 23.37
CA ILE A 614 -68.21 -12.62 23.57
C ILE A 614 -68.78 -13.96 23.15
N GLU A 615 -68.00 -14.66 22.31
CA GLU A 615 -68.31 -16.05 21.97
C GLU A 615 -67.15 -16.97 22.40
N SER A 616 -67.42 -17.89 23.30
CA SER A 616 -66.47 -18.86 23.78
C SER A 616 -66.55 -20.20 23.07
N ALA A 617 -65.48 -21.02 23.11
CA ALA A 617 -65.49 -22.37 22.53
C ALA A 617 -66.55 -23.32 23.14
N ALA A 618 -67.19 -22.93 24.26
CA ALA A 618 -68.22 -23.71 24.89
C ALA A 618 -69.60 -23.58 24.22
N ASP A 619 -69.83 -22.49 23.48
CA ASP A 619 -71.15 -22.18 22.87
C ASP A 619 -71.36 -22.78 21.47
N SER A 620 -70.37 -23.59 20.99
CA SER A 620 -70.40 -24.18 19.64
C SER A 620 -71.10 -25.55 19.56
N TYR A 621 -71.80 -25.99 20.60
CA TYR A 621 -72.50 -27.29 20.69
C TYR A 621 -74.03 -27.12 20.91
N ILE A 622 -74.68 -26.18 20.28
CA ILE A 622 -76.12 -26.13 20.16
C ILE A 622 -76.51 -26.03 18.68
#